data_679e338b31d618c12e0cd02f96145e77
#
_entry.id   679e338b31d618c12e0cd02f96145e77
#
_cell.length_a   1.000
_cell.length_b   1.000
_cell.length_c   1.000
_cell.angle_alpha   90.00
_cell.angle_beta   90.00
_cell.angle_gamma   90.00
#
_symmetry.space_group_name_H-M   'P 1'
#
loop_
_entity.id
_entity.type
_entity.pdbx_description
1 polymer ?
#
loop_
_entity_poly.entity_id
_entity_poly.type
_entity_poly.pdbx_seq_one_letter_code
_entity_poly.pdbx_strand_id
1 'polypeptide(L)'
;MLAQDETDLLLFPPLRAGWSKRGEVARVWLSGRNARRVIFGAMNLRTGTRLLLPREKGRAADFQALAEEVRSAYRGWHVALLLDEDPCHTAKASLRVAEGMTLLWLPKRSPKLNPMEPLWGEGKDVVSANKQYAGIEEQVDRFLRHLRGLSNQEALHKSGVLSKNFWLRGALSKAFCGSA
;
A
#
# COMPACT_ATOMS: atom_id res chain seq x y z
N MET A 1 -0.49 -11.50 10.48
CA MET A 1 -1.46 -10.46 10.09
C MET A 1 -0.83 -9.57 9.04
N LEU A 2 -1.56 -9.31 7.96
CA LEU A 2 -1.15 -8.38 6.90
C LEU A 2 -2.14 -7.23 6.82
N ALA A 3 -1.66 -6.01 6.55
CA ALA A 3 -2.50 -4.90 6.10
C ALA A 3 -2.49 -4.89 4.57
N GLN A 4 -3.66 -4.78 3.97
CA GLN A 4 -3.85 -4.71 2.53
C GLN A 4 -4.47 -3.36 2.17
N ASP A 5 -4.11 -2.83 1.02
CA ASP A 5 -4.65 -1.61 0.45
C ASP A 5 -4.28 -1.48 -1.03
N GLU A 6 -4.91 -0.55 -1.72
CA GLU A 6 -4.50 -0.14 -3.06
C GLU A 6 -4.29 1.37 -3.16
N THR A 7 -3.47 1.75 -4.12
CA THR A 7 -3.21 3.16 -4.38
C THR A 7 -3.13 3.45 -5.86
N ASP A 8 -3.66 4.61 -6.25
CA ASP A 8 -3.53 5.13 -7.59
C ASP A 8 -2.20 5.85 -7.79
N LEU A 9 -1.50 5.50 -8.84
CA LEU A 9 -0.43 6.30 -9.42
C LEU A 9 -0.96 7.01 -10.67
N LEU A 10 -0.93 8.33 -10.63
CA LEU A 10 -1.29 9.18 -11.76
C LEU A 10 -0.01 9.73 -12.38
N LEU A 11 0.11 9.69 -13.70
CA LEU A 11 1.24 10.30 -14.40
C LEU A 11 1.28 11.82 -14.18
N PHE A 12 0.12 12.43 -13.97
CA PHE A 12 0.03 13.82 -13.53
C PHE A 12 0.46 13.90 -12.05
N PRO A 13 1.59 14.57 -11.74
CA PRO A 13 2.18 14.50 -10.41
C PRO A 13 1.36 15.26 -9.36
N PRO A 14 1.29 14.76 -8.11
CA PRO A 14 0.82 15.57 -7.00
C PRO A 14 1.77 16.74 -6.78
N LEU A 15 1.22 17.95 -6.69
CA LEU A 15 2.01 19.13 -6.36
C LEU A 15 2.21 19.22 -4.86
N ARG A 16 3.46 19.44 -4.46
CA ARG A 16 3.86 19.61 -3.06
C ARG A 16 4.65 20.91 -2.92
N ALA A 17 4.57 21.51 -1.73
CA ALA A 17 5.44 22.62 -1.40
C ALA A 17 6.92 22.22 -1.55
N GLY A 18 7.71 23.09 -2.11
CA GLY A 18 9.15 22.89 -2.33
C GLY A 18 9.91 24.19 -2.13
N TRP A 19 11.20 24.07 -1.94
CA TRP A 19 12.09 25.22 -1.83
C TRP A 19 12.44 25.75 -3.21
N SER A 20 12.41 27.08 -3.38
CA SER A 20 12.94 27.78 -4.54
C SER A 20 13.83 28.91 -4.08
N LYS A 21 14.68 29.43 -4.96
CA LYS A 21 15.50 30.60 -4.68
C LYS A 21 14.59 31.80 -4.39
N ARG A 22 14.99 32.62 -3.45
CA ARG A 22 14.23 33.83 -3.10
C ARG A 22 13.99 34.70 -4.34
N GLY A 23 12.72 35.02 -4.60
CA GLY A 23 12.31 35.78 -5.78
C GLY A 23 12.00 34.93 -7.02
N GLU A 24 12.23 33.63 -6.99
CA GLU A 24 11.88 32.71 -8.08
C GLU A 24 10.63 31.89 -7.75
N VAL A 25 9.74 31.71 -8.73
CA VAL A 25 8.57 30.84 -8.59
C VAL A 25 8.98 29.41 -8.91
N ALA A 26 8.72 28.48 -8.00
CA ALA A 26 8.90 27.05 -8.26
C ALA A 26 7.97 26.61 -9.41
N ARG A 27 8.53 26.00 -10.45
CA ARG A 27 7.79 25.53 -11.64
C ARG A 27 7.94 24.05 -11.79
N VAL A 28 6.83 23.38 -12.06
CA VAL A 28 6.80 21.95 -12.42
C VAL A 28 6.40 21.86 -13.89
N TRP A 29 7.25 21.26 -14.71
CA TRP A 29 6.96 21.04 -16.13
C TRP A 29 6.03 19.87 -16.29
N LEU A 30 4.92 20.07 -17.01
CA LEU A 30 3.90 19.09 -17.26
C LEU A 30 3.71 18.90 -18.76
N SER A 31 3.65 17.65 -19.22
CA SER A 31 3.46 17.32 -20.64
C SER A 31 2.00 17.39 -21.08
N GLY A 32 1.07 17.61 -20.15
CA GLY A 32 -0.38 17.54 -20.42
C GLY A 32 -0.92 16.12 -20.59
N ARG A 33 -0.05 15.10 -20.65
CA ARG A 33 -0.46 13.69 -20.71
C ARG A 33 -0.86 13.19 -19.34
N ASN A 34 -1.91 12.37 -19.29
CA ASN A 34 -2.29 11.66 -18.08
C ASN A 34 -2.42 10.17 -18.36
N ALA A 35 -2.06 9.37 -17.39
CA ALA A 35 -2.24 7.93 -17.36
C ALA A 35 -2.33 7.48 -15.90
N ARG A 36 -2.92 6.31 -15.68
CA ARG A 36 -3.14 5.75 -14.33
C ARG A 36 -2.66 4.31 -14.28
N ARG A 37 -2.11 3.93 -13.14
CA ARG A 37 -1.92 2.54 -12.68
C ARG A 37 -2.39 2.42 -11.25
N VAL A 38 -2.85 1.24 -10.89
CA VAL A 38 -3.22 0.90 -9.51
C VAL A 38 -2.16 -0.04 -8.96
N ILE A 39 -1.69 0.22 -7.76
CA ILE A 39 -0.77 -0.69 -7.06
C ILE A 39 -1.54 -1.31 -5.91
N PHE A 40 -1.79 -2.61 -5.99
CA PHE A 40 -2.26 -3.39 -4.87
C PHE A 40 -1.09 -3.76 -3.98
N GLY A 41 -1.26 -3.70 -2.67
CA GLY A 41 -0.21 -4.06 -1.75
C GLY A 41 -0.71 -4.77 -0.51
N ALA A 42 0.16 -5.62 0.04
CA ALA A 42 -0.04 -6.22 1.35
C ALA A 42 1.28 -6.19 2.13
N MET A 43 1.24 -5.75 3.38
CA MET A 43 2.41 -5.72 4.26
C MET A 43 2.17 -6.54 5.52
N ASN A 44 3.11 -7.39 5.85
CA ASN A 44 3.11 -8.10 7.11
C ASN A 44 3.45 -7.14 8.26
N LEU A 45 2.51 -6.94 9.16
CA LEU A 45 2.62 -5.98 10.28
C LEU A 45 3.65 -6.39 11.35
N ARG A 46 4.16 -7.62 11.28
CA ARG A 46 5.20 -8.11 12.17
C ARG A 46 6.59 -7.99 11.56
N THR A 47 6.72 -8.40 10.29
CA THR A 47 8.02 -8.52 9.65
C THR A 47 8.36 -7.33 8.76
N GLY A 48 7.36 -6.55 8.29
CA GLY A 48 7.54 -5.49 7.30
C GLY A 48 7.69 -6.00 5.86
N THR A 49 7.63 -7.31 5.63
CA THR A 49 7.65 -7.89 4.28
C THR A 49 6.43 -7.42 3.48
N ARG A 50 6.66 -7.04 2.23
CA ARG A 50 5.63 -6.44 1.36
C ARG A 50 5.46 -7.23 0.07
N LEU A 51 4.23 -7.40 -0.33
CA LEU A 51 3.82 -7.82 -1.67
C LEU A 51 3.25 -6.59 -2.38
N LEU A 52 3.72 -6.29 -3.57
CA LEU A 52 3.33 -5.11 -4.35
C LEU A 52 3.05 -5.53 -5.78
N LEU A 53 1.82 -5.35 -6.22
CA LEU A 53 1.28 -5.84 -7.48
C LEU A 53 0.73 -4.68 -8.32
N PRO A 54 1.44 -4.23 -9.38
CA PRO A 54 0.94 -3.20 -10.28
C PRO A 54 -0.15 -3.77 -11.20
N ARG A 55 -1.20 -2.98 -11.41
CA ARG A 55 -2.35 -3.30 -12.27
C ARG A 55 -2.77 -2.08 -13.08
N GLU A 56 -3.44 -2.32 -14.19
CA GLU A 56 -4.01 -1.23 -15.00
C GLU A 56 -5.23 -0.60 -14.36
N LYS A 57 -6.00 -1.40 -13.64
CA LYS A 57 -7.26 -1.01 -13.01
C LYS A 57 -7.39 -1.63 -11.62
N GLY A 58 -8.24 -1.03 -10.77
CA GLY A 58 -8.60 -1.58 -9.46
C GLY A 58 -9.87 -2.43 -9.58
N ARG A 59 -9.75 -3.68 -10.02
CA ARG A 59 -10.88 -4.60 -10.19
C ARG A 59 -10.83 -5.72 -9.16
N ALA A 60 -11.97 -6.36 -8.94
CA ALA A 60 -12.04 -7.54 -8.08
C ALA A 60 -11.03 -8.64 -8.48
N ALA A 61 -10.80 -8.86 -9.80
CA ALA A 61 -9.81 -9.80 -10.29
C ALA A 61 -8.36 -9.43 -9.89
N ASP A 62 -8.06 -8.14 -9.75
CA ASP A 62 -6.73 -7.67 -9.36
C ASP A 62 -6.50 -7.91 -7.86
N PHE A 63 -7.51 -7.69 -7.03
CA PHE A 63 -7.48 -8.10 -5.62
C PHE A 63 -7.34 -9.62 -5.47
N GLN A 64 -8.09 -10.39 -6.27
CA GLN A 64 -7.99 -11.86 -6.25
C GLN A 64 -6.57 -12.33 -6.56
N ALA A 65 -5.91 -11.73 -7.54
CA ALA A 65 -4.52 -12.05 -7.85
C ALA A 65 -3.58 -11.74 -6.67
N LEU A 66 -3.77 -10.61 -5.97
CA LEU A 66 -3.00 -10.31 -4.75
C LEU A 66 -3.29 -11.35 -3.65
N ALA A 67 -4.55 -11.74 -3.44
CA ALA A 67 -4.93 -12.73 -2.43
C ALA A 67 -4.29 -14.10 -2.72
N GLU A 68 -4.19 -14.49 -3.99
CA GLU A 68 -3.48 -15.70 -4.41
C GLU A 68 -1.97 -15.62 -4.14
N GLU A 69 -1.34 -14.49 -4.42
CA GLU A 69 0.07 -14.25 -4.07
C GLU A 69 0.29 -14.31 -2.56
N VAL A 70 -0.60 -13.71 -1.76
CA VAL A 70 -0.56 -13.80 -0.30
C VAL A 70 -0.67 -15.26 0.15
N ARG A 71 -1.61 -16.02 -0.39
CA ARG A 71 -1.79 -17.44 -0.08
C ARG A 71 -0.54 -18.27 -0.40
N SER A 72 0.09 -17.97 -1.54
CA SER A 72 1.33 -18.65 -1.96
C SER A 72 2.49 -18.31 -1.03
N ALA A 73 2.67 -17.03 -0.72
CA ALA A 73 3.78 -16.55 0.12
C ALA A 73 3.67 -17.01 1.59
N TYR A 74 2.44 -17.22 2.07
CA TYR A 74 2.15 -17.64 3.45
C TYR A 74 1.55 -19.04 3.53
N ARG A 75 1.94 -19.94 2.60
CA ARG A 75 1.48 -21.33 2.61
C ARG A 75 1.76 -22.01 3.95
N GLY A 76 0.75 -22.65 4.53
CA GLY A 76 0.83 -23.30 5.83
C GLY A 76 0.63 -22.36 7.03
N TRP A 77 0.42 -21.08 6.80
CA TRP A 77 0.14 -20.12 7.85
C TRP A 77 -1.32 -19.68 7.81
N HIS A 78 -1.91 -19.50 8.98
CA HIS A 78 -3.20 -18.80 9.06
C HIS A 78 -2.99 -17.31 8.82
N VAL A 79 -3.62 -16.77 7.77
CA VAL A 79 -3.51 -15.36 7.37
C VAL A 79 -4.70 -14.59 7.89
N ALA A 80 -4.44 -13.53 8.66
CA ALA A 80 -5.42 -12.48 8.94
C ALA A 80 -5.09 -11.26 8.06
N LEU A 81 -6.05 -10.82 7.26
CA LEU A 81 -5.92 -9.71 6.32
C LEU A 81 -6.77 -8.53 6.77
N LEU A 82 -6.12 -7.42 7.10
CA LEU A 82 -6.75 -6.15 7.46
C LEU A 82 -6.95 -5.34 6.18
N LEU A 83 -8.19 -4.97 5.88
CA LEU A 83 -8.57 -4.30 4.64
C LEU A 83 -9.86 -3.47 4.83
N ASP A 84 -10.16 -2.59 3.90
CA ASP A 84 -11.41 -1.85 3.90
C ASP A 84 -12.54 -2.59 3.15
N GLU A 85 -13.76 -2.04 3.24
CA GLU A 85 -14.95 -2.58 2.58
C GLU A 85 -15.11 -2.07 1.13
N ASP A 86 -14.01 -1.99 0.34
CA ASP A 86 -14.15 -1.64 -1.08
C ASP A 86 -14.96 -2.72 -1.82
N PRO A 87 -15.75 -2.36 -2.84
CA PRO A 87 -16.48 -3.31 -3.67
C PRO A 87 -15.61 -4.41 -4.30
N CYS A 88 -14.34 -4.14 -4.60
CA CYS A 88 -13.43 -5.14 -5.14
C CYS A 88 -13.09 -6.23 -4.09
N HIS A 89 -13.09 -5.90 -2.80
CA HIS A 89 -12.84 -6.83 -1.70
C HIS A 89 -14.09 -7.65 -1.33
N THR A 90 -15.26 -7.00 -1.36
CA THR A 90 -16.53 -7.61 -0.93
C THR A 90 -17.24 -8.41 -2.03
N ALA A 91 -16.74 -8.38 -3.27
CA ALA A 91 -17.28 -9.18 -4.36
C ALA A 91 -17.27 -10.68 -4.02
N LYS A 92 -18.33 -11.41 -4.38
CA LYS A 92 -18.45 -12.86 -4.09
C LYS A 92 -17.24 -13.67 -4.55
N ALA A 93 -16.68 -13.35 -5.72
CA ALA A 93 -15.49 -14.02 -6.23
C ALA A 93 -14.24 -13.70 -5.38
N SER A 94 -14.10 -12.49 -4.90
CA SER A 94 -13.01 -12.08 -3.99
C SER A 94 -13.08 -12.79 -2.66
N LEU A 95 -14.29 -12.89 -2.08
CA LEU A 95 -14.50 -13.63 -0.83
C LEU A 95 -14.19 -15.12 -0.97
N ARG A 96 -14.50 -15.73 -2.13
CA ARG A 96 -14.11 -17.13 -2.40
C ARG A 96 -12.60 -17.33 -2.46
N VAL A 97 -11.88 -16.42 -3.12
CA VAL A 97 -10.41 -16.48 -3.18
C VAL A 97 -9.80 -16.26 -1.80
N ALA A 98 -10.39 -15.41 -0.97
CA ALA A 98 -9.95 -15.19 0.41
C ALA A 98 -10.43 -16.27 1.39
N GLU A 99 -11.16 -17.31 0.96
CA GLU A 99 -11.59 -18.41 1.80
C GLU A 99 -10.40 -19.08 2.50
N GLY A 100 -10.51 -19.30 3.80
CA GLY A 100 -9.42 -19.77 4.67
C GLY A 100 -8.54 -18.67 5.24
N MET A 101 -8.74 -17.41 4.86
CA MET A 101 -8.15 -16.24 5.52
C MET A 101 -9.16 -15.62 6.49
N THR A 102 -8.69 -15.01 7.56
CA THR A 102 -9.54 -14.17 8.42
C THR A 102 -9.52 -12.74 7.87
N LEU A 103 -10.67 -12.25 7.39
CA LEU A 103 -10.80 -10.88 6.93
C LEU A 103 -11.18 -9.96 8.12
N LEU A 104 -10.39 -8.93 8.35
CA LEU A 104 -10.58 -7.93 9.40
C LEU A 104 -10.91 -6.61 8.73
N TRP A 105 -12.17 -6.21 8.79
CA TRP A 105 -12.65 -5.02 8.11
C TRP A 105 -12.33 -3.76 8.88
N LEU A 106 -11.71 -2.79 8.21
CA LEU A 106 -11.55 -1.44 8.73
C LEU A 106 -12.90 -0.70 8.72
N PRO A 107 -13.15 0.19 9.67
CA PRO A 107 -14.32 1.06 9.60
C PRO A 107 -14.34 1.87 8.31
N LYS A 108 -15.53 2.10 7.76
CA LYS A 108 -15.69 2.89 6.53
C LYS A 108 -15.07 4.28 6.69
N ARG A 109 -14.43 4.76 5.63
CA ARG A 109 -13.79 6.09 5.56
C ARG A 109 -12.74 6.33 6.64
N SER A 110 -12.00 5.30 7.01
CA SER A 110 -10.96 5.37 8.03
C SER A 110 -9.55 5.04 7.47
N PRO A 111 -9.07 5.75 6.43
CA PRO A 111 -7.78 5.46 5.80
C PRO A 111 -6.62 5.58 6.78
N LYS A 112 -6.73 6.47 7.78
CA LYS A 112 -5.71 6.64 8.83
C LYS A 112 -5.46 5.38 9.68
N LEU A 113 -6.39 4.42 9.65
CA LEU A 113 -6.23 3.15 10.35
C LEU A 113 -5.49 2.10 9.50
N ASN A 114 -5.38 2.32 8.17
CA ASN A 114 -4.66 1.40 7.31
C ASN A 114 -3.15 1.70 7.28
N PRO A 115 -2.29 0.78 7.78
CA PRO A 115 -0.85 0.98 7.78
C PRO A 115 -0.20 1.08 6.39
N MET A 116 -0.91 0.73 5.33
CA MET A 116 -0.42 0.88 3.95
C MET A 116 -0.46 2.34 3.47
N GLU A 117 -1.41 3.14 3.95
CA GLU A 117 -1.59 4.52 3.50
C GLU A 117 -0.34 5.42 3.70
N PRO A 118 0.35 5.39 4.86
CA PRO A 118 1.59 6.14 5.01
C PRO A 118 2.70 5.67 4.08
N LEU A 119 2.76 4.37 3.73
CA LEU A 119 3.71 3.86 2.75
C LEU A 119 3.42 4.36 1.33
N TRP A 120 2.15 4.44 0.97
CA TRP A 120 1.73 5.05 -0.29
C TRP A 120 2.09 6.52 -0.35
N GLY A 121 1.86 7.26 0.75
CA GLY A 121 2.28 8.65 0.91
C GLY A 121 3.77 8.83 0.70
N GLU A 122 4.60 8.06 1.39
CA GLU A 122 6.06 8.03 1.25
C GLU A 122 6.49 7.81 -0.20
N GLY A 123 5.97 6.78 -0.84
CA GLY A 123 6.29 6.48 -2.23
C GLY A 123 5.89 7.60 -3.19
N LYS A 124 4.71 8.21 -3.00
CA LYS A 124 4.24 9.34 -3.81
C LYS A 124 5.07 10.59 -3.59
N ASP A 125 5.44 10.89 -2.35
CA ASP A 125 6.22 12.08 -2.02
C ASP A 125 7.66 11.99 -2.56
N VAL A 126 8.28 10.81 -2.49
CA VAL A 126 9.66 10.61 -2.98
C VAL A 126 9.72 10.47 -4.51
N VAL A 127 8.76 9.76 -5.11
CA VAL A 127 8.85 9.40 -6.53
C VAL A 127 8.03 10.33 -7.41
N SER A 128 6.79 10.64 -7.02
CA SER A 128 5.81 11.28 -7.90
C SER A 128 5.66 12.78 -7.68
N ALA A 129 5.97 13.30 -6.47
CA ALA A 129 5.73 14.69 -6.14
C ALA A 129 6.57 15.65 -7.02
N ASN A 130 5.90 16.64 -7.60
CA ASN A 130 6.49 17.69 -8.43
C ASN A 130 7.29 17.16 -9.65
N LYS A 131 7.08 15.92 -10.05
CA LYS A 131 7.82 15.31 -11.16
C LYS A 131 6.90 14.50 -12.06
N GLN A 132 6.86 14.83 -13.34
CA GLN A 132 6.22 14.03 -14.36
C GLN A 132 7.26 13.20 -15.12
N TYR A 133 6.97 11.93 -15.30
CA TYR A 133 7.80 10.99 -16.06
C TYR A 133 7.39 10.97 -17.52
N ALA A 134 8.22 10.39 -18.38
CA ALA A 134 7.93 10.22 -19.80
C ALA A 134 6.71 9.30 -20.03
N GLY A 135 6.52 8.31 -19.15
CA GLY A 135 5.38 7.39 -19.16
C GLY A 135 5.07 6.85 -17.78
N ILE A 136 3.85 6.34 -17.63
CA ILE A 136 3.37 5.79 -16.37
C ILE A 136 4.16 4.56 -15.93
N GLU A 137 4.65 3.76 -16.86
CA GLU A 137 5.41 2.54 -16.52
C GLU A 137 6.74 2.88 -15.86
N GLU A 138 7.44 3.93 -16.32
CA GLU A 138 8.65 4.41 -15.66
C GLU A 138 8.37 4.85 -14.23
N GLN A 139 7.24 5.54 -14.02
CA GLN A 139 6.83 5.98 -12.68
C GLN A 139 6.53 4.80 -11.78
N VAL A 140 5.80 3.79 -12.30
CA VAL A 140 5.49 2.54 -11.58
C VAL A 140 6.78 1.81 -11.18
N ASP A 141 7.72 1.63 -12.09
CA ASP A 141 8.99 0.97 -11.81
C ASP A 141 9.77 1.67 -10.71
N ARG A 142 9.84 3.01 -10.75
CA ARG A 142 10.53 3.79 -9.71
C ARG A 142 9.81 3.71 -8.37
N PHE A 143 8.47 3.76 -8.38
CA PHE A 143 7.66 3.64 -7.18
C PHE A 143 7.84 2.26 -6.51
N LEU A 144 7.74 1.19 -7.29
CA LEU A 144 7.95 -0.17 -6.79
C LEU A 144 9.39 -0.38 -6.31
N ARG A 145 10.37 0.13 -7.04
CA ARG A 145 11.79 0.04 -6.64
C ARG A 145 12.04 0.77 -5.33
N HIS A 146 11.48 1.97 -5.16
CA HIS A 146 11.58 2.70 -3.90
C HIS A 146 10.99 1.92 -2.74
N LEU A 147 9.72 1.50 -2.86
CA LEU A 147 9.06 0.78 -1.78
C LEU A 147 9.68 -0.60 -1.49
N ARG A 148 10.14 -1.32 -2.50
CA ARG A 148 10.86 -2.61 -2.31
C ARG A 148 12.25 -2.42 -1.73
N GLY A 149 12.89 -1.28 -2.00
CA GLY A 149 14.21 -0.93 -1.51
C GLY A 149 14.25 -0.53 -0.03
N LEU A 150 13.12 -0.15 0.57
CA LEU A 150 13.04 0.06 2.01
C LEU A 150 13.35 -1.25 2.74
N SER A 151 14.16 -1.19 3.77
CA SER A 151 14.29 -2.33 4.69
C SER A 151 12.93 -2.63 5.35
N ASN A 152 12.78 -3.83 5.87
CA ASN A 152 11.55 -4.21 6.57
C ASN A 152 11.29 -3.32 7.79
N GLN A 153 12.34 -2.94 8.52
CA GLN A 153 12.23 -2.05 9.67
C GLN A 153 11.82 -0.63 9.27
N GLU A 154 12.38 -0.09 8.19
CA GLU A 154 11.97 1.21 7.65
C GLU A 154 10.51 1.20 7.23
N ALA A 155 10.04 0.14 6.57
CA ALA A 155 8.64 0.03 6.18
C ALA A 155 7.71 0.01 7.40
N LEU A 156 8.03 -0.76 8.44
CA LEU A 156 7.27 -0.76 9.69
C LEU A 156 7.30 0.59 10.40
N HIS A 157 8.43 1.31 10.34
CA HIS A 157 8.54 2.65 10.91
C HIS A 157 7.70 3.66 10.13
N LYS A 158 7.85 3.70 8.81
CA LYS A 158 7.14 4.64 7.92
C LYS A 158 5.62 4.39 7.91
N SER A 159 5.18 3.15 8.05
CA SER A 159 3.76 2.79 8.18
C SER A 159 3.15 3.11 9.55
N GLY A 160 3.97 3.56 10.51
CA GLY A 160 3.52 3.86 11.87
C GLY A 160 3.29 2.64 12.77
N VAL A 161 3.53 1.42 12.28
CA VAL A 161 3.33 0.17 13.05
C VAL A 161 4.19 0.12 14.31
N LEU A 162 5.40 0.68 14.25
CA LEU A 162 6.30 0.73 15.40
C LEU A 162 5.98 1.87 16.40
N SER A 163 5.02 2.71 16.10
CA SER A 163 4.60 3.80 16.99
C SER A 163 4.02 3.26 18.29
N LYS A 164 4.29 3.96 19.40
CA LYS A 164 3.68 3.65 20.70
C LYS A 164 2.15 3.77 20.67
N ASN A 165 1.64 4.63 19.78
CA ASN A 165 0.21 4.91 19.61
C ASN A 165 -0.44 4.07 18.50
N PHE A 166 0.25 3.05 17.97
CA PHE A 166 -0.35 2.20 16.94
C PHE A 166 -1.52 1.41 17.53
N TRP A 167 -2.69 1.62 16.96
CA TRP A 167 -3.96 1.13 17.53
C TRP A 167 -4.08 -0.40 17.64
N LEU A 168 -3.37 -1.17 16.76
CA LEU A 168 -3.31 -2.64 16.81
C LEU A 168 -2.18 -3.18 17.68
N ARG A 169 -1.37 -2.36 18.32
CA ARG A 169 -0.20 -2.81 19.07
C ARG A 169 -0.52 -3.87 20.10
N GLY A 170 -1.61 -3.69 20.86
CA GLY A 170 -2.06 -4.66 21.87
C GLY A 170 -2.49 -6.00 21.28
N ALA A 171 -3.10 -6.00 20.09
CA ALA A 171 -3.48 -7.22 19.39
C ALA A 171 -2.25 -7.96 18.82
N LEU A 172 -1.28 -7.22 18.27
CA LEU A 172 -0.04 -7.80 17.76
C LEU A 172 0.83 -8.39 18.89
N SER A 173 0.85 -7.79 20.07
CA SER A 173 1.62 -8.32 21.21
C SER A 173 0.98 -9.55 21.84
N LYS A 174 -0.34 -9.62 21.95
CA LYS A 174 -1.08 -10.76 22.50
C LYS A 174 -1.02 -12.02 21.65
N ALA A 175 -0.93 -11.88 20.33
CA ALA A 175 -0.80 -13.03 19.42
C ALA A 175 0.50 -13.82 19.60
N PHE A 176 1.39 -13.42 20.51
CA PHE A 176 2.66 -14.08 20.84
C PHE A 176 2.68 -14.79 22.19
N CYS A 177 1.67 -14.59 23.04
CA CYS A 177 1.59 -15.23 24.35
C CYS A 177 0.68 -16.45 24.38
N GLY A 178 0.20 -16.91 23.26
CA GLY A 178 -0.69 -18.07 23.17
C GLY A 178 0.01 -19.28 22.59
N SER A 179 0.69 -20.02 23.42
CA SER A 179 0.88 -21.47 23.47
C SER A 179 2.27 -21.81 24.04
N ALA A 180 2.31 -21.95 25.34
CA ALA A 180 3.18 -22.96 25.96
C ALA A 180 2.27 -24.12 26.35
#